data_1676ef1c512a661e2e9b331f557d8e94
#
_entry.id   1676ef1c512a661e2e9b331f557d8e94
#
_cell.length_a   1.000
_cell.length_b   1.000
_cell.length_c   1.000
_cell.angle_alpha   90.00
_cell.angle_beta   90.00
_cell.angle_gamma   90.00
#
_symmetry.space_group_name_H-M   'P 1'
#
loop_
_entity.id
_entity.type
_entity.pdbx_description
1 polymer ?
#
loop_
_entity_poly.entity_id
_entity_poly.type
_entity_poly.pdbx_seq_one_letter_code
_entity_poly.pdbx_strand_id
1 'polypeptide(L)'
;MPTADRPVATLTPPTDSTGVALGPMCRFGPADAPRIFEHLLALDADDRLLRFSHGIRNEGIAAYVATLDFTRDHVHGLCTAQGDIVALAHVGVRDGEVDFGLSVTSTYRQRGLGRALFSHVIALARLHDAVRVVCHSVSPAVLHMAAASGFRRPGGSHTAPLTLDLRAESHAGDDAQPCPAPSAVSLAAA
;
A
#
# COMPACT_ATOMS: atom_id res chain seq x y z
N MET A 1 -1.67 12.28 29.36
CA MET A 1 -1.93 13.09 28.18
C MET A 1 -2.41 12.14 27.10
N PRO A 2 -3.67 12.19 26.66
CA PRO A 2 -4.15 11.30 25.59
C PRO A 2 -3.65 11.80 24.24
N THR A 3 -3.02 10.91 23.48
CA THR A 3 -2.53 11.14 22.12
C THR A 3 -3.75 11.32 21.21
N ALA A 4 -3.86 12.47 20.56
CA ALA A 4 -4.95 12.81 19.66
C ALA A 4 -4.91 11.87 18.43
N ASP A 5 -6.00 11.17 18.26
CA ASP A 5 -6.35 10.37 17.07
C ASP A 5 -6.45 11.33 15.86
N ARG A 6 -5.45 11.29 14.96
CA ARG A 6 -5.51 12.05 13.70
C ARG A 6 -6.43 11.29 12.74
N PRO A 7 -7.45 11.92 12.18
CA PRO A 7 -8.33 11.25 11.24
C PRO A 7 -7.54 10.84 9.98
N VAL A 8 -7.56 9.55 9.68
CA VAL A 8 -7.09 9.00 8.40
C VAL A 8 -7.96 9.59 7.31
N ALA A 9 -7.34 10.24 6.33
CA ALA A 9 -8.04 10.79 5.17
C ALA A 9 -8.91 9.70 4.53
N THR A 10 -10.20 9.93 4.52
CA THR A 10 -11.19 9.04 3.90
C THR A 10 -11.01 9.11 2.39
N LEU A 11 -10.27 8.14 1.83
CA LEU A 11 -10.23 7.96 0.38
C LEU A 11 -11.64 7.58 -0.08
N THR A 12 -12.21 8.39 -0.96
CA THR A 12 -13.52 8.15 -1.58
C THR A 12 -13.51 6.75 -2.20
N PRO A 13 -14.51 5.88 -1.89
CA PRO A 13 -14.53 4.54 -2.45
C PRO A 13 -14.66 4.60 -3.97
N PRO A 14 -13.93 3.75 -4.72
CA PRO A 14 -14.10 3.66 -6.17
C PRO A 14 -15.50 3.19 -6.49
N THR A 15 -16.26 4.01 -7.23
CA THR A 15 -17.60 3.65 -7.71
C THR A 15 -17.43 2.66 -8.86
N ASP A 16 -17.95 1.45 -8.69
CA ASP A 16 -17.88 0.39 -9.69
C ASP A 16 -18.97 0.56 -10.75
N SER A 17 -18.59 0.39 -12.03
CA SER A 17 -19.52 0.42 -13.19
C SER A 17 -20.44 -0.80 -13.29
N THR A 18 -20.35 -1.79 -12.39
CA THR A 18 -21.17 -3.01 -12.38
C THR A 18 -22.15 -3.12 -11.21
N GLY A 19 -22.38 -2.03 -10.46
CA GLY A 19 -23.47 -1.97 -9.46
C GLY A 19 -23.20 -2.69 -8.13
N VAL A 20 -22.02 -3.25 -7.90
CA VAL A 20 -21.67 -3.80 -6.58
C VAL A 20 -21.06 -2.69 -5.74
N ALA A 21 -21.79 -2.25 -4.72
CA ALA A 21 -21.26 -1.30 -3.74
C ALA A 21 -20.15 -1.97 -2.93
N LEU A 22 -18.92 -1.43 -3.03
CA LEU A 22 -17.81 -1.82 -2.16
C LEU A 22 -17.78 -0.89 -0.96
N GLY A 23 -17.47 -1.44 0.21
CA GLY A 23 -17.22 -0.68 1.43
C GLY A 23 -15.94 0.15 1.35
N PRO A 24 -15.71 1.02 2.35
CA PRO A 24 -14.44 1.74 2.49
C PRO A 24 -13.29 0.76 2.73
N MET A 25 -12.05 1.26 2.58
CA MET A 25 -10.86 0.51 2.98
C MET A 25 -10.93 0.21 4.49
N CYS A 26 -10.91 -1.08 4.85
CA CYS A 26 -10.99 -1.56 6.22
C CYS A 26 -9.64 -2.08 6.69
N ARG A 27 -9.34 -1.90 7.97
CA ARG A 27 -8.27 -2.63 8.65
C ARG A 27 -8.88 -3.90 9.24
N PHE A 28 -8.18 -5.03 9.05
CA PHE A 28 -8.56 -6.32 9.62
C PHE A 28 -7.74 -6.63 10.86
N GLY A 29 -8.35 -7.37 11.78
CA GLY A 29 -7.74 -7.81 13.02
C GLY A 29 -7.81 -9.34 13.20
N PRO A 30 -7.42 -9.85 14.38
CA PRO A 30 -7.41 -11.30 14.64
C PRO A 30 -8.75 -12.00 14.41
N ALA A 31 -9.87 -11.31 14.67
CA ALA A 31 -11.22 -11.84 14.43
C ALA A 31 -11.54 -12.07 12.94
N ASP A 32 -10.81 -11.40 12.05
CA ASP A 32 -11.00 -11.52 10.60
C ASP A 32 -10.14 -12.61 9.97
N ALA A 33 -9.27 -13.28 10.73
CA ALA A 33 -8.38 -14.33 10.23
C ALA A 33 -9.12 -15.41 9.40
N PRO A 34 -10.31 -15.91 9.78
CA PRO A 34 -11.06 -16.85 8.96
C PRO A 34 -11.45 -16.25 7.59
N ARG A 35 -11.88 -14.99 7.53
CA ARG A 35 -12.27 -14.29 6.29
C ARG A 35 -11.06 -14.03 5.38
N ILE A 36 -9.91 -13.69 5.98
CA ILE A 36 -8.64 -13.55 5.26
C ILE A 36 -8.24 -14.90 4.65
N PHE A 37 -8.38 -15.99 5.40
CA PHE A 37 -8.10 -17.33 4.92
C PHE A 37 -9.01 -17.69 3.73
N GLU A 38 -10.31 -17.47 3.83
CA GLU A 38 -11.28 -17.72 2.74
C GLU A 38 -10.93 -16.91 1.47
N HIS A 39 -10.60 -15.62 1.62
CA HIS A 39 -10.16 -14.79 0.50
C HIS A 39 -8.92 -15.37 -0.20
N LEU A 40 -7.92 -15.80 0.57
CA LEU A 40 -6.69 -16.36 0.01
C LEU A 40 -6.91 -17.75 -0.60
N LEU A 41 -7.83 -18.55 -0.08
CA LEU A 41 -8.24 -19.81 -0.67
C LEU A 41 -8.95 -19.66 -2.01
N ALA A 42 -9.71 -18.58 -2.19
CA ALA A 42 -10.40 -18.27 -3.43
C ALA A 42 -9.48 -17.85 -4.59
N LEU A 43 -8.18 -17.61 -4.32
CA LEU A 43 -7.18 -17.35 -5.33
C LEU A 43 -6.89 -18.63 -6.12
N ASP A 44 -6.85 -18.52 -7.46
CA ASP A 44 -6.40 -19.61 -8.32
C ASP A 44 -4.87 -19.86 -8.20
N ALA A 45 -4.37 -20.88 -8.89
CA ALA A 45 -2.96 -21.27 -8.78
C ALA A 45 -2.00 -20.16 -9.26
N ASP A 46 -2.35 -19.45 -10.33
CA ASP A 46 -1.54 -18.37 -10.90
C ASP A 46 -1.54 -17.16 -9.95
N ASP A 47 -2.69 -16.85 -9.37
CA ASP A 47 -2.82 -15.77 -8.37
C ASP A 47 -2.02 -16.05 -7.12
N ARG A 48 -2.05 -17.29 -6.63
CA ARG A 48 -1.24 -17.71 -5.49
C ARG A 48 0.25 -17.58 -5.79
N LEU A 49 0.68 -18.00 -6.98
CA LEU A 49 2.06 -17.83 -7.43
C LEU A 49 2.46 -16.35 -7.46
N LEU A 50 1.62 -15.48 -8.01
CA LEU A 50 1.89 -14.04 -8.06
C LEU A 50 1.87 -13.38 -6.67
N ARG A 51 1.02 -13.85 -5.76
CA ARG A 51 0.86 -13.30 -4.40
C ARG A 51 1.98 -13.73 -3.46
N PHE A 52 2.41 -14.99 -3.55
CA PHE A 52 3.39 -15.59 -2.65
C PHE A 52 4.77 -15.79 -3.28
N SER A 53 4.93 -15.49 -4.57
CA SER A 53 6.15 -15.72 -5.37
C SER A 53 6.55 -17.21 -5.49
N HIS A 54 5.70 -18.12 -5.04
CA HIS A 54 5.84 -19.57 -5.19
C HIS A 54 4.47 -20.25 -5.12
N GLY A 55 4.41 -21.48 -5.61
CA GLY A 55 3.19 -22.29 -5.50
C GLY A 55 2.91 -22.63 -4.03
N ILE A 56 1.72 -22.29 -3.55
CA ILE A 56 1.28 -22.55 -2.18
C ILE A 56 -0.01 -23.37 -2.15
N ARG A 57 -0.05 -24.40 -1.32
CA ARG A 57 -1.23 -25.23 -1.09
C ARG A 57 -2.10 -24.66 0.02
N ASN A 58 -3.30 -25.22 0.21
CA ASN A 58 -4.24 -24.75 1.23
C ASN A 58 -3.66 -24.80 2.65
N GLU A 59 -2.88 -25.84 2.97
CA GLU A 59 -2.20 -25.98 4.25
C GLU A 59 -1.15 -24.86 4.47
N GLY A 60 -0.46 -24.48 3.41
CA GLY A 60 0.49 -23.35 3.45
C GLY A 60 -0.22 -22.01 3.64
N ILE A 61 -1.39 -21.80 3.03
CA ILE A 61 -2.22 -20.61 3.26
C ILE A 61 -2.72 -20.59 4.72
N ALA A 62 -3.14 -21.74 5.26
CA ALA A 62 -3.55 -21.85 6.66
C ALA A 62 -2.38 -21.48 7.60
N ALA A 63 -1.20 -22.03 7.36
CA ALA A 63 -0.01 -21.71 8.12
C ALA A 63 0.36 -20.23 8.03
N TYR A 64 0.30 -19.64 6.81
CA TYR A 64 0.54 -18.21 6.60
C TYR A 64 -0.42 -17.34 7.42
N VAL A 65 -1.73 -17.62 7.37
CA VAL A 65 -2.73 -16.84 8.14
C VAL A 65 -2.51 -16.99 9.64
N ALA A 66 -2.13 -18.19 10.11
CA ALA A 66 -1.82 -18.43 11.51
C ALA A 66 -0.55 -17.69 12.00
N THR A 67 0.33 -17.26 11.10
CA THR A 67 1.56 -16.49 11.44
C THR A 67 1.34 -14.97 11.43
N LEU A 68 0.16 -14.47 11.03
CA LEU A 68 -0.13 -13.04 11.03
C LEU A 68 -0.11 -12.48 12.46
N ASP A 69 0.79 -11.55 12.69
CA ASP A 69 0.87 -10.79 13.94
C ASP A 69 0.18 -9.43 13.76
N PHE A 70 -1.11 -9.37 14.03
CA PHE A 70 -1.92 -8.16 13.86
C PHE A 70 -1.50 -6.97 14.74
N THR A 71 -0.55 -7.17 15.66
CA THR A 71 0.07 -6.07 16.43
C THR A 71 1.17 -5.37 15.65
N ARG A 72 1.81 -6.08 14.72
CA ARG A 72 2.96 -5.63 13.91
C ARG A 72 2.64 -5.55 12.42
N ASP A 73 1.79 -6.47 11.95
CA ASP A 73 1.37 -6.53 10.55
C ASP A 73 0.08 -5.70 10.35
N HIS A 74 0.03 -4.98 9.24
CA HIS A 74 -1.15 -4.21 8.87
C HIS A 74 -1.87 -4.93 7.73
N VAL A 75 -3.04 -5.49 8.03
CA VAL A 75 -3.87 -6.15 7.03
C VAL A 75 -5.05 -5.26 6.71
N HIS A 76 -5.15 -4.82 5.45
CA HIS A 76 -6.17 -3.91 4.97
C HIS A 76 -6.84 -4.46 3.72
N GLY A 77 -8.08 -4.06 3.45
CA GLY A 77 -8.75 -4.51 2.24
C GLY A 77 -10.13 -3.90 2.03
N LEU A 78 -10.77 -4.37 0.98
CA LEU A 78 -12.09 -3.96 0.56
C LEU A 78 -13.04 -5.16 0.62
N CYS A 79 -14.25 -4.91 1.12
CA CYS A 79 -15.30 -5.91 1.24
C CYS A 79 -16.52 -5.56 0.40
N THR A 80 -17.28 -6.59 0.01
CA THR A 80 -18.64 -6.43 -0.49
C THR A 80 -19.57 -5.96 0.63
N ALA A 81 -20.80 -5.56 0.29
CA ALA A 81 -21.84 -5.26 1.27
C ALA A 81 -22.19 -6.47 2.18
N GLN A 82 -21.93 -7.70 1.71
CA GLN A 82 -22.13 -8.94 2.47
C GLN A 82 -20.96 -9.24 3.41
N GLY A 83 -19.87 -8.49 3.29
CA GLY A 83 -18.69 -8.63 4.13
C GLY A 83 -17.59 -9.53 3.54
N ASP A 84 -17.73 -10.05 2.32
CA ASP A 84 -16.68 -10.85 1.68
C ASP A 84 -15.50 -9.97 1.30
N ILE A 85 -14.29 -10.40 1.65
CA ILE A 85 -13.06 -9.70 1.26
C ILE A 85 -12.80 -9.96 -0.23
N VAL A 86 -12.75 -8.90 -1.03
CA VAL A 86 -12.51 -8.98 -2.48
C VAL A 86 -11.14 -8.47 -2.90
N ALA A 87 -10.51 -7.68 -2.04
CA ALA A 87 -9.17 -7.16 -2.26
C ALA A 87 -8.46 -7.02 -0.92
N LEU A 88 -7.22 -7.50 -0.83
CA LEU A 88 -6.44 -7.59 0.41
C LEU A 88 -5.02 -7.11 0.20
N ALA A 89 -4.53 -6.31 1.14
CA ALA A 89 -3.13 -5.95 1.32
C ALA A 89 -2.65 -6.45 2.68
N HIS A 90 -1.55 -7.17 2.70
CA HIS A 90 -0.78 -7.43 3.92
C HIS A 90 0.50 -6.60 3.84
N VAL A 91 0.77 -5.83 4.88
CA VAL A 91 1.88 -4.87 4.95
C VAL A 91 2.68 -5.14 6.22
N GLY A 92 3.93 -5.52 6.06
CA GLY A 92 4.89 -5.67 7.13
C GLY A 92 5.72 -4.39 7.28
N VAL A 93 5.88 -3.91 8.51
CA VAL A 93 6.76 -2.77 8.82
C VAL A 93 7.87 -3.25 9.74
N ARG A 94 9.13 -3.24 9.26
CA ARG A 94 10.29 -3.71 10.01
C ARG A 94 11.49 -2.80 9.75
N ASP A 95 12.12 -2.30 10.81
CA ASP A 95 13.35 -1.51 10.74
C ASP A 95 13.30 -0.32 9.76
N GLY A 96 12.12 0.33 9.67
CA GLY A 96 11.89 1.43 8.75
C GLY A 96 11.66 1.02 7.29
N GLU A 97 11.60 -0.28 7.01
CA GLU A 97 11.23 -0.80 5.69
C GLU A 97 9.80 -1.35 5.71
N VAL A 98 9.10 -1.15 4.61
CA VAL A 98 7.77 -1.71 4.38
C VAL A 98 7.87 -2.71 3.24
N ASP A 99 7.46 -3.96 3.50
CA ASP A 99 7.16 -4.96 2.49
C ASP A 99 5.65 -5.20 2.40
N PHE A 100 5.18 -5.73 1.29
CA PHE A 100 3.75 -5.92 1.10
C PHE A 100 3.41 -7.05 0.14
N GLY A 101 2.21 -7.61 0.31
CA GLY A 101 1.59 -8.51 -0.63
C GLY A 101 0.17 -8.09 -0.92
N LEU A 102 -0.22 -8.09 -2.21
CA LEU A 102 -1.55 -7.72 -2.68
C LEU A 102 -2.26 -8.90 -3.31
N SER A 103 -3.57 -8.97 -3.13
CA SER A 103 -4.44 -9.90 -3.87
C SER A 103 -5.80 -9.25 -4.18
N VAL A 104 -6.36 -9.57 -5.34
CA VAL A 104 -7.70 -9.17 -5.75
C VAL A 104 -8.35 -10.39 -6.38
N THR A 105 -9.52 -10.79 -5.89
CA THR A 105 -10.29 -11.91 -6.48
C THR A 105 -10.56 -11.67 -7.96
N SER A 106 -10.50 -12.73 -8.77
CA SER A 106 -10.56 -12.65 -10.24
C SER A 106 -11.78 -11.88 -10.75
N THR A 107 -12.96 -12.09 -10.13
CA THR A 107 -14.22 -11.44 -10.47
C THR A 107 -14.25 -9.93 -10.21
N TYR A 108 -13.31 -9.41 -9.42
CA TYR A 108 -13.20 -7.99 -9.04
C TYR A 108 -11.97 -7.29 -9.63
N ARG A 109 -11.26 -7.96 -10.56
CA ARG A 109 -10.12 -7.36 -11.28
C ARG A 109 -10.56 -6.32 -12.29
N GLN A 110 -9.58 -5.56 -12.79
CA GLN A 110 -9.75 -4.48 -13.78
C GLN A 110 -10.70 -3.35 -13.35
N ARG A 111 -10.99 -3.24 -12.05
CA ARG A 111 -11.84 -2.22 -11.43
C ARG A 111 -11.04 -1.20 -10.61
N GLY A 112 -9.74 -1.16 -10.76
CA GLY A 112 -8.87 -0.23 -10.02
C GLY A 112 -8.53 -0.64 -8.59
N LEU A 113 -9.06 -1.78 -8.06
CA LEU A 113 -8.86 -2.19 -6.67
C LEU A 113 -7.39 -2.44 -6.33
N GLY A 114 -6.64 -3.09 -7.22
CA GLY A 114 -5.21 -3.29 -7.06
C GLY A 114 -4.44 -1.97 -6.95
N ARG A 115 -4.81 -0.96 -7.75
CA ARG A 115 -4.22 0.38 -7.67
C ARG A 115 -4.58 1.07 -6.36
N ALA A 116 -5.83 0.98 -5.92
CA ALA A 116 -6.27 1.53 -4.64
C ALA A 116 -5.50 0.93 -3.46
N LEU A 117 -5.35 -0.42 -3.42
CA LEU A 117 -4.52 -1.09 -2.42
C LEU A 117 -3.06 -0.65 -2.49
N PHE A 118 -2.47 -0.58 -3.68
CA PHE A 118 -1.08 -0.18 -3.87
C PHE A 118 -0.82 1.24 -3.37
N SER A 119 -1.70 2.19 -3.72
CA SER A 119 -1.62 3.58 -3.23
C SER A 119 -1.80 3.64 -1.71
N HIS A 120 -2.69 2.81 -1.15
CA HIS A 120 -2.90 2.71 0.29
C HIS A 120 -1.65 2.20 1.02
N VAL A 121 -0.93 1.20 0.48
CA VAL A 121 0.35 0.71 1.02
C VAL A 121 1.37 1.84 1.13
N ILE A 122 1.53 2.65 0.07
CA ILE A 122 2.47 3.77 0.08
C ILE A 122 2.05 4.83 1.11
N ALA A 123 0.75 5.15 1.20
CA ALA A 123 0.23 6.08 2.20
C ALA A 123 0.46 5.56 3.63
N LEU A 124 0.25 4.26 3.86
CA LEU A 124 0.50 3.62 5.14
C LEU A 124 1.98 3.64 5.51
N ALA A 125 2.87 3.38 4.56
CA ALA A 125 4.32 3.46 4.77
C ALA A 125 4.75 4.87 5.23
N ARG A 126 4.20 5.92 4.59
CA ARG A 126 4.43 7.32 5.02
C ARG A 126 3.87 7.61 6.41
N LEU A 127 2.69 7.07 6.74
CA LEU A 127 2.08 7.24 8.06
C LEU A 127 2.91 6.61 9.19
N HIS A 128 3.65 5.55 8.89
CA HIS A 128 4.55 4.85 9.81
C HIS A 128 6.00 5.35 9.74
N ASP A 129 6.25 6.50 9.12
CA ASP A 129 7.58 7.10 8.97
C ASP A 129 8.62 6.13 8.40
N ALA A 130 8.17 5.23 7.52
CA ALA A 130 9.05 4.28 6.86
C ALA A 130 10.08 5.00 5.98
N VAL A 131 11.29 4.45 5.95
CA VAL A 131 12.39 4.96 5.11
C VAL A 131 12.18 4.58 3.66
N ARG A 132 11.70 3.35 3.45
CA ARG A 132 11.48 2.82 2.09
C ARG A 132 10.37 1.78 2.03
N VAL A 133 9.82 1.62 0.83
CA VAL A 133 8.92 0.52 0.48
C VAL A 133 9.64 -0.44 -0.45
N VAL A 134 9.58 -1.73 -0.16
CA VAL A 134 10.22 -2.80 -0.93
C VAL A 134 9.15 -3.62 -1.64
N CYS A 135 9.30 -3.80 -2.95
CA CYS A 135 8.39 -4.58 -3.78
C CYS A 135 9.08 -5.85 -4.27
N HIS A 136 8.72 -6.98 -3.69
CA HIS A 136 9.19 -8.32 -4.07
C HIS A 136 8.31 -9.00 -5.13
N SER A 137 7.26 -8.34 -5.60
CA SER A 137 6.28 -8.94 -6.50
C SER A 137 6.88 -9.31 -7.85
N VAL A 138 6.44 -10.44 -8.37
CA VAL A 138 6.68 -10.88 -9.76
C VAL A 138 5.48 -10.58 -10.68
N SER A 139 4.39 -10.04 -10.13
CA SER A 139 3.18 -9.70 -10.89
C SER A 139 3.46 -8.53 -11.85
N PRO A 140 3.24 -8.68 -13.18
CA PRO A 140 3.41 -7.60 -14.14
C PRO A 140 2.59 -6.35 -13.79
N ALA A 141 1.37 -6.53 -13.26
CA ALA A 141 0.51 -5.42 -12.87
C ALA A 141 1.10 -4.64 -11.69
N VAL A 142 1.63 -5.33 -10.67
CA VAL A 142 2.28 -4.68 -9.51
C VAL A 142 3.57 -4.01 -9.94
N LEU A 143 4.39 -4.65 -10.78
CA LEU A 143 5.63 -4.07 -11.30
C LEU A 143 5.35 -2.80 -12.12
N HIS A 144 4.29 -2.79 -12.92
CA HIS A 144 3.86 -1.60 -13.67
C HIS A 144 3.46 -0.46 -12.71
N MET A 145 2.65 -0.75 -11.69
CA MET A 145 2.27 0.25 -10.68
C MET A 145 3.47 0.77 -9.91
N ALA A 146 4.41 -0.10 -9.54
CA ALA A 146 5.62 0.27 -8.83
C ALA A 146 6.49 1.21 -9.69
N ALA A 147 6.72 0.88 -10.96
CA ALA A 147 7.48 1.74 -11.88
C ALA A 147 6.82 3.11 -12.05
N ALA A 148 5.49 3.16 -12.22
CA ALA A 148 4.72 4.40 -12.35
C ALA A 148 4.75 5.25 -11.06
N SER A 149 4.97 4.62 -9.89
CA SER A 149 5.05 5.28 -8.58
C SER A 149 6.48 5.63 -8.15
N GLY A 150 7.45 5.55 -9.04
CA GLY A 150 8.82 5.97 -8.76
C GLY A 150 9.72 4.91 -8.15
N PHE A 151 9.26 3.68 -8.00
CA PHE A 151 10.13 2.59 -7.57
C PHE A 151 11.28 2.36 -8.56
N ARG A 152 12.46 2.06 -8.03
CA ARG A 152 13.68 1.80 -8.81
C ARG A 152 14.36 0.52 -8.33
N ARG A 153 15.15 -0.10 -9.20
CA ARG A 153 16.04 -1.21 -8.81
C ARG A 153 17.35 -0.64 -8.29
N PRO A 154 17.80 -1.00 -7.08
CA PRO A 154 19.09 -0.53 -6.58
C PRO A 154 20.23 -1.09 -7.43
N GLY A 155 21.22 -0.24 -7.71
CA GLY A 155 22.50 -0.65 -8.33
C GLY A 155 22.41 -1.24 -9.74
N GLY A 156 21.32 -1.06 -10.49
CA GLY A 156 21.17 -1.61 -11.85
C GLY A 156 21.01 -3.15 -11.89
N SER A 157 20.83 -3.81 -10.75
CA SER A 157 20.58 -5.25 -10.67
C SER A 157 19.23 -5.61 -11.28
N HIS A 158 19.20 -6.60 -12.17
CA HIS A 158 17.95 -7.10 -12.76
C HIS A 158 17.15 -8.02 -11.81
N THR A 159 17.77 -8.53 -10.75
CA THR A 159 17.17 -9.49 -9.81
C THR A 159 16.78 -8.89 -8.46
N ALA A 160 17.31 -7.71 -8.11
CA ALA A 160 16.98 -7.03 -6.88
C ALA A 160 15.50 -6.59 -6.87
N PRO A 161 14.83 -6.57 -5.69
CA PRO A 161 13.48 -6.03 -5.57
C PRO A 161 13.45 -4.54 -5.97
N LEU A 162 12.28 -4.08 -6.40
CA LEU A 162 12.06 -2.65 -6.62
C LEU A 162 11.90 -1.94 -5.28
N THR A 163 12.47 -0.74 -5.14
CA THR A 163 12.38 0.06 -3.91
C THR A 163 11.90 1.47 -4.20
N LEU A 164 11.09 2.03 -3.31
CA LEU A 164 10.72 3.44 -3.26
C LEU A 164 11.33 4.04 -1.99
N ASP A 165 12.21 5.01 -2.15
CA ASP A 165 12.79 5.77 -1.04
C ASP A 165 11.85 6.92 -0.65
N LEU A 166 11.31 6.88 0.57
CA LEU A 166 10.36 7.88 1.05
C LEU A 166 11.04 9.11 1.69
N ARG A 167 12.34 9.03 2.02
CA ARG A 167 13.10 10.17 2.56
C ARG A 167 13.44 11.19 1.50
N ALA A 168 13.64 10.77 0.25
CA ALA A 168 13.98 11.66 -0.84
C ALA A 168 12.88 12.69 -1.15
N GLU A 169 11.62 12.34 -0.88
CA GLU A 169 10.47 13.23 -1.12
C GLU A 169 10.33 14.32 -0.05
N SER A 170 10.82 14.10 1.18
CA SER A 170 10.74 15.07 2.28
C SER A 170 11.71 16.24 2.11
N HIS A 171 12.75 16.12 1.28
CA HIS A 171 13.74 17.17 1.04
C HIS A 171 13.42 18.04 -0.18
N ALA A 172 12.51 17.62 -1.04
CA ALA A 172 12.14 18.42 -2.24
C ALA A 172 11.18 19.58 -1.93
N GLY A 173 10.69 19.70 -0.70
CA GLY A 173 9.75 20.75 -0.25
C GLY A 173 10.39 21.92 0.51
N ASP A 174 11.68 21.85 0.86
CA ASP A 174 12.32 22.84 1.74
C ASP A 174 13.28 23.83 1.02
N ASP A 175 13.45 23.69 -0.30
CA ASP A 175 14.17 24.67 -1.13
C ASP A 175 13.26 25.81 -1.65
N ALA A 176 12.34 26.28 -0.83
CA ALA A 176 11.69 27.58 -1.05
C ALA A 176 12.69 28.69 -0.69
N GLN A 177 13.45 29.10 -1.67
CA GLN A 177 14.37 30.25 -1.61
C GLN A 177 13.62 31.46 -1.07
N PRO A 178 14.09 32.13 0.04
CA PRO A 178 13.42 33.33 0.54
C PRO A 178 13.46 34.42 -0.52
N CYS A 179 12.30 34.97 -0.85
CA CYS A 179 12.20 36.16 -1.72
C CYS A 179 13.11 37.28 -1.20
N PRO A 180 13.93 37.91 -2.05
CA PRO A 180 14.72 39.07 -1.66
C PRO A 180 13.76 40.21 -1.26
N ALA A 181 13.99 40.79 -0.10
CA ALA A 181 13.25 41.95 0.37
C ALA A 181 13.37 43.13 -0.59
N PRO A 182 12.31 43.94 -0.81
CA PRO A 182 12.38 45.09 -1.70
C PRO A 182 13.33 46.15 -1.08
N SER A 183 14.34 46.55 -1.88
CA SER A 183 15.27 47.62 -1.54
C SER A 183 14.50 48.93 -1.28
N ALA A 184 14.68 49.50 -0.11
CA ALA A 184 14.16 50.84 0.20
C ALA A 184 14.80 51.88 -0.68
N VAL A 185 14.01 52.54 -1.53
CA VAL A 185 14.41 53.72 -2.30
C VAL A 185 14.43 54.90 -1.35
N SER A 186 15.64 55.39 -1.06
CA SER A 186 15.85 56.60 -0.29
C SER A 186 15.43 57.81 -1.13
N LEU A 187 14.39 58.53 -0.70
CA LEU A 187 13.98 59.81 -1.28
C LEU A 187 14.77 60.89 -0.54
N ALA A 188 15.85 61.42 -1.18
CA ALA A 188 16.54 62.62 -0.74
C ALA A 188 15.77 63.85 -1.23
N ALA A 189 15.39 64.71 -0.30
CA ALA A 189 14.79 66.00 -0.58
C ALA A 189 15.91 67.02 -0.96
N ALA A 190 15.63 67.85 -1.97
CA ALA A 190 16.15 69.17 -2.16
C ALA A 190 15.05 70.04 -2.77
#